data_ae4a179d0ff6e08a7973387ba0e3dc64
#
_entry.id   ae4a179d0ff6e08a7973387ba0e3dc64
#
_cell.length_a   1.000
_cell.length_b   1.000
_cell.length_c   1.000
_cell.angle_alpha   90.00
_cell.angle_beta   90.00
_cell.angle_gamma   90.00
#
_symmetry.space_group_name_H-M   'P 1'
#
loop_
_entity.id
_entity.type
_entity.pdbx_description
1 polymer ?
#
loop_
_entity_poly.entity_id
_entity_poly.type
_entity_poly.pdbx_seq_one_letter_code
_entity_poly.pdbx_strand_id
1 'polypeptide(L)'
;MQDYLDYHLFCEDQSSYETLPDDTLILKFTIPGRPSTKKTSQRVVRRGKFTKILPSALYERYELHCKDYCEFFWKKFQLNPLDFGVSVKLKVFLDSWIVGDECGYQQAHGDIIQKHGIIEDDMWIHWSDNNEHMIHYDKENPRVEVEIKRFRHHKEEFRNEQRIKEAKKLEKTKNKQIGL
;
A
#
# COMPACT_ATOMS: atom_id res chain seq x y z
N MET A 1 -3.53 26.55 -1.34
CA MET A 1 -4.07 25.95 -2.58
C MET A 1 -2.98 25.82 -3.64
N GLN A 2 -2.01 26.74 -3.71
CA GLN A 2 -0.85 26.70 -4.63
C GLN A 2 0.05 25.50 -4.30
N ASP A 3 0.36 25.27 -3.01
CA ASP A 3 1.24 24.19 -2.54
C ASP A 3 0.72 22.78 -2.93
N TYR A 4 -0.61 22.62 -3.05
CA TYR A 4 -1.23 21.34 -3.41
C TYR A 4 -1.04 21.01 -4.91
N LEU A 5 -1.07 22.04 -5.76
CA LEU A 5 -0.85 21.88 -7.21
C LEU A 5 0.64 21.56 -7.51
N ASP A 6 1.56 22.21 -6.80
CA ASP A 6 3.00 21.95 -6.95
C ASP A 6 3.37 20.54 -6.50
N TYR A 7 2.70 20.01 -5.47
CA TYR A 7 2.85 18.64 -5.01
C TYR A 7 2.38 17.60 -6.03
N HIS A 8 1.26 17.84 -6.71
CA HIS A 8 0.77 16.95 -7.77
C HIS A 8 1.75 16.88 -8.95
N LEU A 9 2.31 18.01 -9.37
CA LEU A 9 3.32 18.07 -10.43
C LEU A 9 4.58 17.28 -10.05
N PHE A 10 5.05 17.42 -8.81
CA PHE A 10 6.22 16.67 -8.32
C PHE A 10 6.00 15.14 -8.32
N CYS A 11 4.80 14.67 -7.95
CA CYS A 11 4.47 13.26 -7.99
C CYS A 11 4.30 12.73 -9.42
N GLU A 12 3.81 13.57 -10.33
CA GLU A 12 3.63 13.21 -11.74
C GLU A 12 4.95 12.86 -12.40
N ASP A 13 5.98 13.68 -12.18
CA ASP A 13 7.30 13.51 -12.80
C ASP A 13 8.08 12.29 -12.25
N GLN A 14 7.71 11.76 -11.07
CA GLN A 14 8.42 10.67 -10.42
C GLN A 14 7.66 9.34 -10.44
N SER A 15 6.39 9.34 -10.80
CA SER A 15 5.62 8.10 -10.86
C SER A 15 5.77 7.40 -12.20
N SER A 16 6.10 6.12 -12.17
CA SER A 16 6.22 5.28 -13.35
C SER A 16 5.49 3.95 -13.18
N TYR A 17 5.02 3.44 -14.30
CA TYR A 17 4.46 2.11 -14.45
C TYR A 17 5.11 1.47 -15.66
N GLU A 18 5.72 0.33 -15.47
CA GLU A 18 6.38 -0.43 -16.53
C GLU A 18 5.99 -1.89 -16.43
N THR A 19 5.71 -2.50 -17.59
CA THR A 19 5.63 -3.96 -17.72
C THR A 19 6.79 -4.40 -18.60
N LEU A 20 7.68 -5.21 -18.05
CA LEU A 20 8.81 -5.77 -18.78
C LEU A 20 8.34 -6.91 -19.71
N PRO A 21 9.17 -7.34 -20.72
CA PRO A 21 8.81 -8.39 -21.65
C PRO A 21 8.51 -9.77 -21.04
N ASP A 22 8.94 -9.98 -19.79
CA ASP A 22 8.68 -11.19 -18.99
C ASP A 22 7.44 -11.07 -18.08
N ASP A 23 6.54 -10.11 -18.36
CA ASP A 23 5.38 -9.76 -17.56
C ASP A 23 5.71 -9.25 -16.13
N THR A 24 6.95 -8.87 -15.88
CA THR A 24 7.33 -8.25 -14.61
C THR A 24 6.75 -6.84 -14.52
N LEU A 25 5.85 -6.64 -13.57
CA LEU A 25 5.28 -5.34 -13.24
C LEU A 25 6.23 -4.57 -12.34
N ILE A 26 6.49 -3.32 -12.67
CA ILE A 26 7.21 -2.36 -11.82
C ILE A 26 6.39 -1.09 -11.67
N LEU A 27 6.04 -0.75 -10.43
CA LEU A 27 5.39 0.50 -10.07
C LEU A 27 6.33 1.32 -9.19
N LYS A 28 6.46 2.61 -9.48
CA LYS A 28 7.21 3.55 -8.64
C LYS A 28 6.39 4.80 -8.43
N PHE A 29 6.29 5.25 -7.20
CA PHE A 29 5.65 6.51 -6.86
C PHE A 29 6.21 7.08 -5.56
N THR A 30 6.04 8.37 -5.38
CA THR A 30 6.47 9.09 -4.19
C THR A 30 5.26 9.69 -3.48
N ILE A 31 5.19 9.48 -2.17
CA ILE A 31 4.23 10.14 -1.29
C ILE A 31 4.97 11.24 -0.54
N PRO A 32 4.79 12.50 -0.88
CA PRO A 32 5.45 13.61 -0.20
C PRO A 32 4.86 13.86 1.18
N GLY A 33 5.59 14.60 2.01
CA GLY A 33 5.21 14.92 3.37
C GLY A 33 5.80 13.97 4.40
N ARG A 34 5.74 14.38 5.67
CA ARG A 34 6.35 13.65 6.78
C ARG A 34 5.64 12.32 7.04
N PRO A 35 6.31 11.17 6.87
CA PRO A 35 5.74 9.87 7.15
C PRO A 35 5.38 9.68 8.63
N SER A 36 4.32 8.95 8.89
CA SER A 36 3.86 8.64 10.24
C SER A 36 3.48 7.16 10.38
N THR A 37 3.61 6.62 11.60
CA THR A 37 3.24 5.23 11.90
C THR A 37 2.02 5.16 12.82
N LYS A 38 1.28 4.04 12.76
CA LYS A 38 0.10 3.80 13.61
C LYS A 38 0.43 3.75 15.10
N LYS A 39 1.63 3.26 15.44
CA LYS A 39 2.04 3.01 16.84
C LYS A 39 2.46 4.27 17.56
N THR A 40 2.87 5.31 16.84
CA THR A 40 3.34 6.57 17.44
C THR A 40 2.15 7.35 18.01
N SER A 41 2.15 7.60 19.32
CA SER A 41 1.15 8.44 20.02
C SER A 41 -0.30 7.96 19.85
N GLN A 42 -0.54 6.67 19.98
CA GLN A 42 -1.88 6.09 19.96
C GLN A 42 -2.80 6.73 21.02
N ARG A 43 -4.08 6.84 20.69
CA ARG A 43 -5.11 7.42 21.56
C ARG A 43 -5.98 6.32 22.14
N VAL A 44 -6.19 6.37 23.46
CA VAL A 44 -7.13 5.48 24.14
C VAL A 44 -8.47 6.20 24.25
N VAL A 45 -9.49 5.66 23.61
CA VAL A 45 -10.86 6.19 23.67
C VAL A 45 -11.74 5.24 24.46
N ARG A 46 -12.41 5.76 25.49
CA ARG A 46 -13.39 5.01 26.29
C ARG A 46 -14.81 5.45 25.94
N ARG A 47 -15.65 4.48 25.63
CA ARG A 47 -17.09 4.71 25.40
C ARG A 47 -17.89 3.74 26.26
N GLY A 48 -18.35 4.21 27.41
CA GLY A 48 -18.98 3.36 28.42
C GLY A 48 -18.02 2.30 28.94
N LYS A 49 -18.37 1.02 28.83
CA LYS A 49 -17.54 -0.11 29.25
C LYS A 49 -16.46 -0.53 28.21
N PHE A 50 -16.51 0.02 27.01
CA PHE A 50 -15.59 -0.33 25.93
C PHE A 50 -14.39 0.62 25.89
N THR A 51 -13.20 0.03 25.77
CA THR A 51 -11.95 0.76 25.53
C THR A 51 -11.46 0.41 24.14
N LYS A 52 -11.17 1.40 23.29
CA LYS A 52 -10.60 1.24 21.96
C LYS A 52 -9.31 2.04 21.85
N ILE A 53 -8.29 1.41 21.30
CA ILE A 53 -7.04 2.07 20.94
C ILE A 53 -7.18 2.52 19.48
N LEU A 54 -7.01 3.81 19.26
CA LEU A 54 -7.04 4.43 17.93
C LEU A 54 -5.64 4.91 17.54
N PRO A 55 -5.34 4.98 16.25
CA PRO A 55 -4.13 5.64 15.77
C PRO A 55 -4.04 7.09 16.26
N SER A 56 -2.88 7.69 16.16
CA SER A 56 -2.72 9.12 16.44
C SER A 56 -3.45 9.98 15.40
N ALA A 57 -3.84 11.19 15.79
CA ALA A 57 -4.41 12.15 14.85
C ALA A 57 -3.41 12.54 13.74
N LEU A 58 -2.11 12.42 14.00
CA LEU A 58 -1.07 12.65 13.02
C LEU A 58 -1.08 11.56 11.95
N TYR A 59 -1.18 10.28 12.36
CA TYR A 59 -1.28 9.17 11.42
C TYR A 59 -2.56 9.25 10.58
N GLU A 60 -3.70 9.55 11.19
CA GLU A 60 -4.97 9.69 10.45
C GLU A 60 -4.91 10.78 9.37
N ARG A 61 -4.26 11.92 9.67
CA ARG A 61 -4.03 12.97 8.67
C ARG A 61 -3.07 12.54 7.58
N TYR A 62 -2.00 11.83 7.95
CA TYR A 62 -1.05 11.28 6.98
C TYR A 62 -1.72 10.24 6.08
N GLU A 63 -2.51 9.33 6.63
CA GLU A 63 -3.25 8.34 5.86
C GLU A 63 -4.23 8.99 4.86
N LEU A 64 -4.94 10.05 5.30
CA LEU A 64 -5.83 10.81 4.41
C LEU A 64 -5.05 11.51 3.29
N HIS A 65 -3.88 12.06 3.59
CA HIS A 65 -2.99 12.65 2.59
C HIS A 65 -2.51 11.60 1.58
N CYS A 66 -2.09 10.41 2.05
CA CYS A 66 -1.67 9.31 1.17
C CYS A 66 -2.78 8.85 0.23
N LYS A 67 -4.05 8.93 0.66
CA LYS A 67 -5.20 8.58 -0.18
C LYS A 67 -5.19 9.33 -1.51
N ASP A 68 -5.00 10.64 -1.47
CA ASP A 68 -5.06 11.47 -2.68
C ASP A 68 -3.98 11.06 -3.69
N TYR A 69 -2.78 10.71 -3.22
CA TYR A 69 -1.69 10.22 -4.07
C TYR A 69 -1.94 8.83 -4.63
N CYS A 70 -2.43 7.91 -3.80
CA CYS A 70 -2.75 6.56 -4.25
C CYS A 70 -3.88 6.59 -5.31
N GLU A 71 -4.93 7.37 -5.07
CA GLU A 71 -6.04 7.50 -6.03
C GLU A 71 -5.61 8.17 -7.33
N PHE A 72 -4.77 9.22 -7.24
CA PHE A 72 -4.23 9.89 -8.42
C PHE A 72 -3.40 8.92 -9.26
N PHE A 73 -2.46 8.22 -8.66
CA PHE A 73 -1.60 7.23 -9.31
C PHE A 73 -2.43 6.15 -10.01
N TRP A 74 -3.44 5.64 -9.32
CA TRP A 74 -4.32 4.58 -9.81
C TRP A 74 -5.15 5.02 -11.03
N LYS A 75 -5.72 6.23 -10.95
CA LYS A 75 -6.48 6.82 -12.06
C LYS A 75 -5.60 7.11 -13.27
N LYS A 76 -4.37 7.60 -13.05
CA LYS A 76 -3.41 7.92 -14.11
C LYS A 76 -3.09 6.70 -14.97
N PHE A 77 -2.83 5.57 -14.36
CA PHE A 77 -2.43 4.35 -15.05
C PHE A 77 -3.59 3.37 -15.31
N GLN A 78 -4.81 3.69 -14.92
CA GLN A 78 -6.02 2.88 -15.09
C GLN A 78 -5.84 1.42 -14.60
N LEU A 79 -5.16 1.25 -13.48
CA LEU A 79 -4.83 -0.07 -12.93
C LEU A 79 -5.99 -0.64 -12.11
N ASN A 80 -6.06 -1.96 -12.02
CA ASN A 80 -6.88 -2.67 -11.05
C ASN A 80 -6.05 -3.01 -9.82
N PRO A 81 -6.64 -3.14 -8.62
CA PRO A 81 -5.92 -3.58 -7.44
C PRO A 81 -5.14 -4.86 -7.73
N LEU A 82 -3.85 -4.88 -7.35
CA LEU A 82 -3.00 -6.04 -7.55
C LEU A 82 -3.46 -7.18 -6.64
N ASP A 83 -3.84 -8.30 -7.25
CA ASP A 83 -4.38 -9.48 -6.57
C ASP A 83 -3.42 -10.67 -6.57
N PHE A 84 -2.13 -10.38 -6.68
CA PHE A 84 -1.02 -11.32 -6.75
C PHE A 84 0.15 -10.87 -5.88
N GLY A 85 1.13 -11.75 -5.67
CA GLY A 85 2.31 -11.46 -4.87
C GLY A 85 3.15 -10.31 -5.41
N VAL A 86 3.52 -9.40 -4.54
CA VAL A 86 4.35 -8.25 -4.85
C VAL A 86 5.49 -8.11 -3.86
N SER A 87 6.66 -7.71 -4.35
CA SER A 87 7.77 -7.25 -3.53
C SER A 87 7.66 -5.73 -3.40
N VAL A 88 7.58 -5.24 -2.17
CA VAL A 88 7.49 -3.81 -1.88
C VAL A 88 8.77 -3.33 -1.23
N LYS A 89 9.38 -2.31 -1.82
CA LYS A 89 10.52 -1.58 -1.27
C LYS A 89 10.08 -0.19 -0.87
N LEU A 90 10.42 0.20 0.36
CA LEU A 90 10.20 1.55 0.87
C LEU A 90 11.53 2.25 1.12
N LYS A 91 11.59 3.55 0.78
CA LYS A 91 12.58 4.48 1.29
C LYS A 91 11.85 5.62 1.99
N VAL A 92 12.11 5.78 3.28
CA VAL A 92 11.41 6.74 4.16
C VAL A 92 12.36 7.88 4.47
N PHE A 93 12.05 9.08 4.03
CA PHE A 93 12.84 10.29 4.24
C PHE A 93 12.18 11.14 5.32
N LEU A 94 12.89 11.37 6.42
CA LEU A 94 12.39 12.09 7.60
C LEU A 94 13.02 13.47 7.69
N ASP A 95 12.24 14.45 8.16
CA ASP A 95 12.67 15.82 8.45
C ASP A 95 13.42 15.96 9.79
N SER A 96 13.49 14.92 10.57
CA SER A 96 14.13 14.90 11.89
C SER A 96 14.71 13.53 12.22
N TRP A 97 15.66 13.48 13.15
CA TRP A 97 16.24 12.24 13.65
C TRP A 97 15.36 11.48 14.65
N ILE A 98 14.15 11.96 14.92
CA ILE A 98 13.16 11.21 15.72
C ILE A 98 12.53 10.16 14.81
N VAL A 99 13.04 8.96 14.90
CA VAL A 99 12.76 7.84 13.98
C VAL A 99 11.84 6.83 14.65
N GLY A 100 10.81 6.37 13.93
CA GLY A 100 10.08 5.15 14.27
C GLY A 100 10.86 3.90 13.87
N ASP A 101 10.38 2.73 14.25
CA ASP A 101 10.94 1.46 13.79
C ASP A 101 10.57 1.18 12.32
N GLU A 102 11.44 0.46 11.59
CA GLU A 102 11.22 0.10 10.19
C GLU A 102 9.94 -0.72 10.01
N CYS A 103 9.69 -1.69 10.91
CA CYS A 103 8.47 -2.49 10.91
C CYS A 103 7.21 -1.64 11.06
N GLY A 104 7.29 -0.55 11.83
CA GLY A 104 6.19 0.40 11.98
C GLY A 104 5.86 1.12 10.68
N TYR A 105 6.85 1.52 9.91
CA TYR A 105 6.66 2.13 8.58
C TYR A 105 6.16 1.10 7.56
N GLN A 106 6.71 -0.10 7.53
CA GLN A 106 6.24 -1.18 6.65
C GLN A 106 4.75 -1.46 6.91
N GLN A 107 4.36 -1.67 8.17
CA GLN A 107 2.98 -1.93 8.55
C GLN A 107 2.05 -0.76 8.17
N ALA A 108 2.47 0.48 8.45
CA ALA A 108 1.66 1.65 8.11
C ALA A 108 1.42 1.77 6.60
N HIS A 109 2.46 1.58 5.78
CA HIS A 109 2.34 1.71 4.33
C HIS A 109 1.69 0.48 3.68
N GLY A 110 1.86 -0.72 4.22
CA GLY A 110 1.08 -1.90 3.82
C GLY A 110 -0.42 -1.65 3.94
N ASP A 111 -0.86 -1.16 5.09
CA ASP A 111 -2.25 -0.80 5.33
C ASP A 111 -2.74 0.33 4.40
N ILE A 112 -1.90 1.34 4.12
CA ILE A 112 -2.24 2.46 3.23
C ILE A 112 -2.44 1.98 1.79
N ILE A 113 -1.49 1.23 1.23
CA ILE A 113 -1.56 0.77 -0.16
C ILE A 113 -2.70 -0.24 -0.38
N GLN A 114 -3.03 -1.05 0.64
CA GLN A 114 -4.21 -1.91 0.63
C GLN A 114 -5.49 -1.08 0.71
N LYS A 115 -5.62 -0.21 1.70
CA LYS A 115 -6.84 0.57 1.96
C LYS A 115 -7.23 1.46 0.78
N HIS A 116 -6.24 1.97 0.05
CA HIS A 116 -6.45 2.84 -1.10
C HIS A 116 -6.38 2.12 -2.45
N GLY A 117 -6.44 0.79 -2.44
CA GLY A 117 -6.70 -0.04 -3.61
C GLY A 117 -5.52 -0.26 -4.54
N ILE A 118 -4.28 -0.06 -4.09
CA ILE A 118 -3.09 -0.42 -4.88
C ILE A 118 -2.91 -1.94 -4.89
N ILE A 119 -3.12 -2.58 -3.76
CA ILE A 119 -3.18 -4.03 -3.64
C ILE A 119 -4.53 -4.45 -3.05
N GLU A 120 -4.98 -5.66 -3.35
CA GLU A 120 -6.24 -6.18 -2.83
C GLU A 120 -6.14 -6.54 -1.34
N ASP A 121 -4.99 -7.09 -0.91
CA ASP A 121 -4.75 -7.58 0.44
C ASP A 121 -3.27 -7.47 0.79
N ASP A 122 -2.93 -7.03 2.01
CA ASP A 122 -1.56 -6.90 2.49
C ASP A 122 -0.83 -8.25 2.62
N MET A 123 -1.57 -9.36 2.64
CA MET A 123 -1.01 -10.71 2.58
C MET A 123 -0.16 -10.98 1.34
N TRP A 124 -0.32 -10.18 0.27
CA TRP A 124 0.44 -10.28 -0.97
C TRP A 124 1.79 -9.60 -0.89
N ILE A 125 2.06 -8.81 0.15
CA ILE A 125 3.29 -8.07 0.31
C ILE A 125 4.41 -8.98 0.79
N HIS A 126 5.50 -8.99 0.03
CA HIS A 126 6.83 -9.39 0.46
C HIS A 126 7.69 -8.14 0.59
N TRP A 127 8.09 -7.81 1.82
CA TRP A 127 8.96 -6.66 2.04
C TRP A 127 10.36 -6.96 1.51
N SER A 128 10.81 -6.14 0.55
CA SER A 128 12.14 -6.30 -0.05
C SER A 128 13.22 -5.86 0.92
N ASP A 129 14.08 -6.80 1.27
CA ASP A 129 15.30 -6.53 2.05
C ASP A 129 16.49 -6.47 1.09
N ASN A 130 16.81 -5.28 0.61
CA ASN A 130 17.89 -5.07 -0.36
C ASN A 130 19.22 -4.68 0.30
N ASN A 131 19.43 -4.94 1.59
CA ASN A 131 20.59 -4.48 2.36
C ASN A 131 20.81 -2.95 2.33
N GLU A 132 19.80 -2.17 1.94
CA GLU A 132 19.81 -0.72 1.99
C GLU A 132 19.03 -0.26 3.20
N HIS A 133 19.51 0.79 3.86
CA HIS A 133 18.74 1.42 4.92
C HIS A 133 17.41 1.91 4.38
N MET A 134 16.31 1.57 5.07
CA MET A 134 14.99 2.03 4.70
C MET A 134 14.77 3.49 5.10
N ILE A 135 15.36 3.92 6.23
CA ILE A 135 15.14 5.24 6.80
C ILE A 135 16.31 6.16 6.48
N HIS A 136 15.99 7.32 5.94
CA HIS A 136 16.92 8.37 5.54
C HIS A 136 16.53 9.69 6.21
N TYR A 137 17.46 10.63 6.27
CA TYR A 137 17.22 11.99 6.72
C TYR A 137 17.24 12.95 5.52
N ASP A 138 16.15 13.68 5.34
CA ASP A 138 16.03 14.76 4.36
C ASP A 138 15.08 15.83 4.93
N LYS A 139 15.70 16.87 5.53
CA LYS A 139 14.96 17.91 6.23
C LYS A 139 14.05 18.72 5.31
N GLU A 140 14.52 18.97 4.11
CA GLU A 140 13.84 19.88 3.17
C GLU A 140 12.72 19.16 2.38
N ASN A 141 12.83 17.83 2.24
CA ASN A 141 11.92 17.08 1.40
C ASN A 141 11.54 15.71 2.03
N PRO A 142 10.82 15.71 3.17
CA PRO A 142 10.34 14.48 3.79
C PRO A 142 9.33 13.80 2.87
N ARG A 143 9.49 12.49 2.65
CA ARG A 143 8.69 11.70 1.72
C ARG A 143 8.83 10.21 1.95
N VAL A 144 7.99 9.45 1.28
CA VAL A 144 8.17 8.00 1.11
C VAL A 144 8.25 7.68 -0.39
N GLU A 145 9.32 7.02 -0.79
CA GLU A 145 9.44 6.44 -2.12
C GLU A 145 9.03 4.97 -2.05
N VAL A 146 8.10 4.58 -2.91
CA VAL A 146 7.54 3.23 -2.99
C VAL A 146 7.89 2.62 -4.33
N GLU A 147 8.49 1.44 -4.31
CA GLU A 147 8.69 0.60 -5.48
C GLU A 147 7.99 -0.72 -5.25
N ILE A 148 7.10 -1.10 -6.17
CA ILE A 148 6.37 -2.37 -6.14
C ILE A 148 6.75 -3.16 -7.38
N LYS A 149 7.19 -4.40 -7.18
CA LYS A 149 7.51 -5.34 -8.28
C LYS A 149 6.70 -6.61 -8.15
N ARG A 150 6.40 -7.24 -9.28
CA ARG A 150 5.85 -8.59 -9.30
C ARG A 150 6.76 -9.54 -8.52
N PHE A 151 6.17 -10.29 -7.62
CA PHE A 151 6.85 -11.32 -6.84
C PHE A 151 6.01 -12.59 -6.80
N ARG A 152 6.59 -13.74 -7.18
CA ARG A 152 5.86 -15.00 -7.14
C ARG A 152 5.68 -15.46 -5.69
N HIS A 153 4.48 -15.32 -5.18
CA HIS A 153 4.14 -15.66 -3.79
C HIS A 153 3.56 -17.07 -3.70
N HIS A 154 4.02 -17.87 -2.74
CA HIS A 154 3.56 -19.26 -2.54
C HIS A 154 2.04 -19.40 -2.31
N LYS A 155 1.38 -18.37 -1.79
CA LYS A 155 -0.07 -18.35 -1.58
C LYS A 155 -0.88 -18.22 -2.88
N GLU A 156 -0.28 -17.85 -4.00
CA GLU A 156 -0.99 -17.72 -5.28
C GLU A 156 -1.52 -19.06 -5.79
N GLU A 157 -0.75 -20.13 -5.64
CA GLU A 157 -1.16 -21.48 -6.03
C GLU A 157 -2.39 -21.92 -5.22
N PHE A 158 -2.36 -21.70 -3.91
CA PHE A 158 -3.49 -22.00 -3.02
C PHE A 158 -4.74 -21.20 -3.38
N ARG A 159 -4.61 -19.92 -3.65
CA ARG A 159 -5.73 -19.05 -4.06
C ARG A 159 -6.33 -19.47 -5.39
N ASN A 160 -5.50 -19.83 -6.37
CA ASN A 160 -5.97 -20.33 -7.66
C ASN A 160 -6.76 -21.64 -7.51
N GLU A 161 -6.31 -22.55 -6.65
CA GLU A 161 -7.07 -23.77 -6.34
C GLU A 161 -8.43 -23.46 -5.68
N GLN A 162 -8.48 -22.49 -4.79
CA GLN A 162 -9.74 -22.06 -4.14
C GLN A 162 -10.71 -21.49 -5.17
N ARG A 163 -10.24 -20.57 -6.03
CA ARG A 163 -11.04 -19.98 -7.13
C ARG A 163 -11.60 -21.06 -8.08
N ILE A 164 -10.80 -22.07 -8.42
CA ILE A 164 -11.25 -23.19 -9.26
C ILE A 164 -12.33 -23.99 -8.53
N LYS A 165 -12.18 -24.26 -7.23
CA LYS A 165 -13.19 -24.99 -6.42
C LYS A 165 -14.50 -24.20 -6.33
N GLU A 166 -14.45 -22.90 -6.13
CA GLU A 166 -15.61 -22.03 -6.06
C GLU A 166 -16.34 -21.94 -7.38
N ALA A 167 -15.61 -21.76 -8.50
CA ALA A 167 -16.18 -21.74 -9.84
C ALA A 167 -16.95 -23.05 -10.16
N LYS A 168 -16.35 -24.21 -9.85
CA LYS A 168 -17.00 -25.54 -10.04
C LYS A 168 -18.25 -25.67 -9.16
N LYS A 169 -18.25 -25.10 -7.94
CA LYS A 169 -19.41 -25.12 -7.05
C LYS A 169 -20.55 -24.28 -7.61
N LEU A 170 -20.22 -23.10 -8.12
CA LEU A 170 -21.20 -22.18 -8.74
C LEU A 170 -21.86 -22.78 -9.98
N GLU A 171 -21.07 -23.43 -10.83
CA GLU A 171 -21.54 -24.12 -12.03
C GLU A 171 -22.52 -25.27 -11.67
N LYS A 172 -22.15 -26.09 -10.68
CA LYS A 172 -23.04 -27.15 -10.18
C LYS A 172 -24.36 -26.59 -9.63
N THR A 173 -24.33 -25.44 -8.98
CA THR A 173 -25.53 -24.80 -8.44
C THR A 173 -26.43 -24.25 -9.55
N LYS A 174 -25.85 -23.61 -10.59
CA LYS A 174 -26.57 -23.14 -11.77
C LYS A 174 -27.24 -24.30 -12.52
N ASN A 175 -26.52 -25.39 -12.75
CA ASN A 175 -27.06 -26.57 -13.45
C ASN A 175 -28.23 -27.20 -12.67
N LYS A 176 -28.19 -27.20 -11.34
CA LYS A 176 -29.33 -27.66 -10.52
C LYS A 176 -30.57 -26.76 -10.60
N GLN A 177 -30.37 -25.44 -10.79
CA GLN A 177 -31.48 -24.47 -10.94
C GLN A 177 -32.11 -24.50 -12.34
N ILE A 178 -31.38 -24.95 -13.35
CA ILE A 178 -31.86 -25.03 -14.74
C ILE A 178 -32.54 -26.38 -15.03
N GLY A 179 -32.56 -27.30 -14.04
CA GLY A 179 -33.26 -28.57 -14.18
C GLY A 179 -32.57 -29.60 -15.06
N LEU A 180 -31.26 -29.51 -15.23
CA LEU A 180 -30.39 -30.50 -15.87
C LEU A 180 -29.79 -31.43 -14.86
#